data_bd06eb0fbbe7c3d86f5e4cfced5d967a
#
_entry.id   bd06eb0fbbe7c3d86f5e4cfced5d967a
#
_cell.length_a   1.000
_cell.length_b   1.000
_cell.length_c   1.000
_cell.angle_alpha   90.00
_cell.angle_beta   90.00
_cell.angle_gamma   90.00
#
_symmetry.space_group_name_H-M   'P 1'
#
loop_
_entity.id
_entity.type
_entity.pdbx_description
1 polymer ?
#
loop_
_entity_poly.entity_id
_entity_poly.type
_entity_poly.pdbx_seq_one_letter_code
_entity_poly.pdbx_strand_id
1 'polypeptide(L)'
;MTYKLRIAGLERDLPLCPLNDSAMIAAFVIFGDVELTCACAAELLKKAPPFDYMVAPEAKAIPLIHEMARQSGRNEYFLVRKAKKLYMNGVFEVEDQSITTEGKQMLYMDGADAAKMKGKRILILDDVISTGGSIAAVENLVEQAEGIVVGRMSILAEGGAADRNDIIYLEKLPLFDGKGNPVS
;
A
#
# COMPACT_ATOMS: atom_id res chain seq x y z
N MET A 1 -0.35 -25.15 -4.12
CA MET A 1 -1.06 -24.48 -5.24
C MET A 1 -0.52 -23.08 -5.40
N THR A 2 -0.45 -22.58 -6.63
CA THR A 2 0.05 -21.22 -6.92
C THR A 2 -0.92 -20.53 -7.89
N TYR A 3 -0.99 -19.22 -7.80
CA TYR A 3 -1.66 -18.34 -8.75
C TYR A 3 -0.62 -17.65 -9.62
N LYS A 4 -0.78 -17.68 -10.94
CA LYS A 4 0.13 -17.00 -11.87
C LYS A 4 -0.30 -15.55 -12.05
N LEU A 5 0.42 -14.64 -11.42
CA LEU A 5 0.27 -13.19 -11.58
C LEU A 5 1.05 -12.71 -12.81
N ARG A 6 0.40 -11.95 -13.69
CA ARG A 6 1.02 -11.22 -14.79
C ARG A 6 0.88 -9.73 -14.54
N ILE A 7 1.97 -9.03 -14.39
CA ILE A 7 1.97 -7.61 -14.02
C ILE A 7 3.21 -6.90 -14.51
N ALA A 8 3.07 -5.69 -15.01
CA ALA A 8 4.17 -4.85 -15.49
C ALA A 8 5.10 -5.56 -16.49
N GLY A 9 4.55 -6.45 -17.34
CA GLY A 9 5.31 -7.24 -18.31
C GLY A 9 6.04 -8.46 -17.74
N LEU A 10 5.87 -8.77 -16.46
CA LEU A 10 6.50 -9.87 -15.75
C LEU A 10 5.47 -10.93 -15.32
N GLU A 11 5.95 -12.13 -15.02
CA GLU A 11 5.15 -13.20 -14.41
C GLU A 11 5.74 -13.61 -13.06
N ARG A 12 4.85 -13.88 -12.07
CA ARG A 12 5.23 -14.44 -10.77
C ARG A 12 4.21 -15.50 -10.34
N ASP A 13 4.70 -16.58 -9.76
CA ASP A 13 3.87 -17.62 -9.16
C ASP A 13 3.69 -17.33 -7.67
N LEU A 14 2.47 -16.90 -7.28
CA LEU A 14 2.13 -16.56 -5.91
C LEU A 14 1.58 -17.81 -5.20
N PRO A 15 2.11 -18.17 -4.02
CA PRO A 15 1.56 -19.27 -3.24
C PRO A 15 0.13 -18.93 -2.77
N LEU A 16 -0.79 -19.91 -2.89
CA LEU A 16 -2.11 -19.80 -2.29
C LEU A 16 -2.05 -20.22 -0.83
N CYS A 17 -2.48 -19.32 0.04
CA CYS A 17 -2.47 -19.49 1.49
C CYS A 17 -3.92 -19.50 2.02
N PRO A 18 -4.30 -20.46 2.90
CA PRO A 18 -5.62 -20.44 3.51
C PRO A 18 -5.80 -19.19 4.37
N LEU A 19 -6.92 -18.49 4.16
CA LEU A 19 -7.39 -17.41 5.02
C LEU A 19 -8.30 -17.97 6.13
N ASN A 20 -9.15 -18.94 5.75
CA ASN A 20 -10.02 -19.72 6.62
C ASN A 20 -10.41 -21.03 5.91
N ASP A 21 -11.36 -21.81 6.47
CA ASP A 21 -11.78 -23.09 5.94
C ASP A 21 -12.40 -23.03 4.53
N SER A 22 -12.88 -21.87 4.09
CA SER A 22 -13.61 -21.69 2.83
C SER A 22 -12.93 -20.75 1.82
N ALA A 23 -11.89 -20.04 2.21
CA ALA A 23 -11.26 -19.03 1.38
C ALA A 23 -9.73 -19.09 1.45
N MET A 24 -9.08 -18.77 0.33
CA MET A 24 -7.63 -18.61 0.21
C MET A 24 -7.29 -17.26 -0.42
N ILE A 25 -6.10 -16.78 -0.14
CA ILE A 25 -5.49 -15.60 -0.75
C ILE A 25 -4.22 -15.99 -1.50
N ALA A 26 -3.87 -15.27 -2.55
CA ALA A 26 -2.56 -15.37 -3.17
C ALA A 26 -1.57 -14.45 -2.42
N ALA A 27 -0.56 -15.04 -1.81
CA ALA A 27 0.38 -14.29 -0.99
C ALA A 27 1.33 -13.46 -1.87
N PHE A 28 1.03 -12.16 -2.00
CA PHE A 28 1.90 -11.21 -2.67
C PHE A 28 2.90 -10.63 -1.67
N VAL A 29 4.18 -10.84 -1.91
CA VAL A 29 5.28 -10.32 -1.10
C VAL A 29 6.35 -9.75 -2.01
N ILE A 30 6.45 -8.42 -2.06
CA ILE A 30 7.39 -7.72 -2.95
C ILE A 30 8.82 -7.68 -2.39
N PHE A 31 9.02 -8.04 -1.12
CA PHE A 31 10.36 -8.02 -0.50
C PHE A 31 11.36 -8.91 -1.26
N GLY A 32 12.49 -8.32 -1.61
CA GLY A 32 13.57 -9.01 -2.32
C GLY A 32 13.36 -9.15 -3.82
N ASP A 33 12.18 -8.84 -4.37
CA ASP A 33 11.92 -8.85 -5.81
C ASP A 33 12.20 -7.47 -6.42
N VAL A 34 13.48 -7.22 -6.70
CA VAL A 34 13.94 -5.93 -7.21
C VAL A 34 13.39 -5.66 -8.62
N GLU A 35 13.40 -6.67 -9.50
CA GLU A 35 12.90 -6.55 -10.87
C GLU A 35 11.42 -6.14 -10.90
N LEU A 36 10.59 -6.84 -10.13
CA LEU A 36 9.16 -6.55 -10.04
C LEU A 36 8.92 -5.17 -9.41
N THR A 37 9.66 -4.82 -8.35
CA THR A 37 9.57 -3.51 -7.70
C THR A 37 9.85 -2.37 -8.69
N CYS A 38 10.93 -2.49 -9.47
CA CYS A 38 11.31 -1.49 -10.46
C CYS A 38 10.26 -1.35 -11.57
N ALA A 39 9.76 -2.47 -12.08
CA ALA A 39 8.75 -2.48 -13.14
C ALA A 39 7.41 -1.89 -12.66
N CYS A 40 6.93 -2.30 -11.49
CA CYS A 40 5.69 -1.78 -10.91
C CYS A 40 5.80 -0.29 -10.59
N ALA A 41 6.91 0.17 -10.04
CA ALA A 41 7.14 1.58 -9.77
C ALA A 41 7.07 2.43 -11.05
N ALA A 42 7.68 1.98 -12.14
CA ALA A 42 7.63 2.65 -13.43
C ALA A 42 6.20 2.76 -13.98
N GLU A 43 5.42 1.67 -13.92
CA GLU A 43 4.03 1.68 -14.42
C GLU A 43 3.10 2.53 -13.53
N LEU A 44 3.27 2.51 -12.21
CA LEU A 44 2.50 3.35 -11.30
C LEU A 44 2.80 4.83 -11.50
N LEU A 45 4.05 5.22 -11.71
CA LEU A 45 4.44 6.61 -11.96
C LEU A 45 3.79 7.18 -13.23
N LYS A 46 3.54 6.36 -14.27
CA LYS A 46 2.81 6.80 -15.47
C LYS A 46 1.34 7.15 -15.19
N LYS A 47 0.76 6.55 -14.15
CA LYS A 47 -0.65 6.74 -13.76
C LYS A 47 -0.80 7.74 -12.60
N ALA A 48 0.29 8.12 -11.93
CA ALA A 48 0.24 8.96 -10.75
C ALA A 48 -0.24 10.38 -11.08
N PRO A 49 -1.17 10.95 -10.29
CA PRO A 49 -1.50 12.38 -10.39
C PRO A 49 -0.29 13.21 -9.96
N PRO A 50 -0.25 14.51 -10.27
CA PRO A 50 0.78 15.41 -9.75
C PRO A 50 0.78 15.42 -8.21
N PHE A 51 1.92 15.15 -7.59
CA PHE A 51 2.09 15.09 -6.14
C PHE A 51 3.38 15.77 -5.70
N ASP A 52 3.45 16.16 -4.42
CA ASP A 52 4.65 16.76 -3.80
C ASP A 52 5.42 15.70 -3.00
N TYR A 53 4.72 14.91 -2.19
CA TYR A 53 5.28 13.81 -1.40
C TYR A 53 4.48 12.53 -1.53
N MET A 54 5.11 11.44 -1.15
CA MET A 54 4.49 10.11 -1.05
C MET A 54 4.53 9.64 0.40
N VAL A 55 3.52 8.90 0.81
CA VAL A 55 3.43 8.24 2.11
C VAL A 55 2.94 6.81 1.96
N ALA A 56 3.49 5.90 2.77
CA ALA A 56 3.09 4.50 2.79
C ALA A 56 3.11 3.93 4.20
N PRO A 57 2.26 2.95 4.53
CA PRO A 57 2.38 2.20 5.76
C PRO A 57 3.57 1.22 5.71
N GLU A 58 4.24 1.01 6.84
CA GLU A 58 5.19 -0.09 6.94
C GLU A 58 4.44 -1.44 6.93
N ALA A 59 5.01 -2.53 6.40
CA ALA A 59 6.38 -2.60 5.92
C ALA A 59 6.46 -2.92 4.41
N LYS A 60 5.48 -3.63 3.82
CA LYS A 60 5.58 -4.21 2.48
C LYS A 60 5.63 -3.17 1.36
N ALA A 61 5.03 -2.00 1.56
CA ALA A 61 5.08 -0.90 0.61
C ALA A 61 6.44 -0.17 0.55
N ILE A 62 7.38 -0.42 1.49
CA ILE A 62 8.65 0.31 1.57
C ILE A 62 9.50 0.16 0.29
N PRO A 63 9.72 -1.02 -0.29
CA PRO A 63 10.48 -1.12 -1.54
C PRO A 63 9.86 -0.32 -2.68
N LEU A 64 8.52 -0.36 -2.79
CA LEU A 64 7.80 0.36 -3.83
C LEU A 64 7.95 1.88 -3.69
N ILE A 65 7.68 2.45 -2.52
CA ILE A 65 7.74 3.90 -2.31
C ILE A 65 9.17 4.41 -2.50
N HIS A 66 10.18 3.66 -2.05
CA HIS A 66 11.58 4.00 -2.27
C HIS A 66 11.92 4.06 -3.76
N GLU A 67 11.52 3.05 -4.51
CA GLU A 67 11.81 2.96 -5.93
C GLU A 67 11.03 4.02 -6.74
N MET A 68 9.78 4.30 -6.39
CA MET A 68 9.03 5.39 -7.00
C MET A 68 9.66 6.76 -6.72
N ALA A 69 10.17 6.99 -5.51
CA ALA A 69 10.91 8.21 -5.18
C ALA A 69 12.17 8.34 -6.04
N ARG A 70 12.98 7.28 -6.11
CA ARG A 70 14.19 7.22 -6.91
C ARG A 70 13.93 7.50 -8.39
N GLN A 71 12.94 6.82 -9.00
CA GLN A 71 12.61 6.97 -10.43
C GLN A 71 12.03 8.36 -10.73
N SER A 72 11.28 8.95 -9.82
CA SER A 72 10.70 10.30 -10.00
C SER A 72 11.65 11.44 -9.59
N GLY A 73 12.90 11.13 -9.21
CA GLY A 73 13.90 12.12 -8.82
C GLY A 73 13.62 12.80 -7.48
N ARG A 74 12.81 12.19 -6.62
CA ARG A 74 12.52 12.69 -5.27
C ARG A 74 13.50 12.11 -4.26
N ASN A 75 13.94 12.94 -3.33
CA ASN A 75 14.90 12.53 -2.30
C ASN A 75 14.24 12.22 -0.96
N GLU A 76 12.92 12.33 -0.87
CA GLU A 76 12.19 12.17 0.39
C GLU A 76 10.82 11.54 0.16
N TYR A 77 10.43 10.66 1.07
CA TYR A 77 9.12 10.07 1.22
C TYR A 77 8.85 9.79 2.70
N PHE A 78 7.61 9.54 3.09
CA PHE A 78 7.24 9.35 4.48
C PHE A 78 6.68 7.96 4.74
N LEU A 79 6.89 7.45 5.96
CA LEU A 79 6.39 6.15 6.38
C LEU A 79 5.52 6.29 7.64
N VAL A 80 4.36 5.67 7.57
CA VAL A 80 3.50 5.47 8.72
C VAL A 80 3.92 4.18 9.41
N ARG A 81 4.17 4.25 10.72
CA ARG A 81 4.75 3.16 11.50
C ARG A 81 3.69 2.43 12.31
N LYS A 82 3.87 1.11 12.50
CA LYS A 82 2.99 0.27 13.33
C LYS A 82 3.32 0.31 14.82
N ALA A 83 4.38 1.01 15.17
CA ALA A 83 4.76 1.24 16.56
C ALA A 83 5.46 2.59 16.70
N LYS A 84 5.15 3.31 17.78
CA LYS A 84 5.82 4.56 18.14
C LYS A 84 7.30 4.28 18.41
N LYS A 85 8.18 5.08 17.82
CA LYS A 85 9.63 4.97 17.99
C LYS A 85 10.15 6.07 18.92
N LEU A 86 11.25 5.79 19.62
CA LEU A 86 11.84 6.73 20.60
C LEU A 86 12.26 8.08 20.00
N TYR A 87 12.59 8.08 18.71
CA TYR A 87 13.01 9.31 18.00
C TYR A 87 11.85 10.17 17.52
N MET A 88 10.61 9.69 17.55
CA MET A 88 9.43 10.43 17.10
C MET A 88 9.00 11.47 18.14
N ASN A 89 8.67 12.67 17.66
CA ASN A 89 8.18 13.77 18.47
C ASN A 89 6.90 14.36 17.85
N GLY A 90 5.97 14.83 18.70
CA GLY A 90 4.70 15.39 18.23
C GLY A 90 3.87 14.40 17.41
N VAL A 91 3.84 13.15 17.82
CA VAL A 91 3.31 12.01 17.06
C VAL A 91 1.83 12.15 16.82
N PHE A 92 1.42 11.98 15.55
CA PHE A 92 0.04 11.74 15.15
C PHE A 92 -0.24 10.24 15.21
N GLU A 93 -1.42 9.84 15.65
CA GLU A 93 -1.79 8.43 15.78
C GLU A 93 -3.24 8.19 15.36
N VAL A 94 -3.50 7.01 14.82
CA VAL A 94 -4.84 6.57 14.40
C VAL A 94 -4.96 5.05 14.56
N GLU A 95 -6.17 4.57 14.84
CA GLU A 95 -6.47 3.14 14.84
C GLU A 95 -6.67 2.64 13.40
N ASP A 96 -5.90 1.61 13.00
CA ASP A 96 -6.11 0.90 11.74
C ASP A 96 -7.22 -0.15 11.93
N GLN A 97 -8.27 -0.04 11.14
CA GLN A 97 -9.41 -0.97 11.14
C GLN A 97 -9.20 -2.14 10.15
N SER A 98 -7.97 -2.50 9.85
CA SER A 98 -7.63 -3.62 8.98
C SER A 98 -8.11 -4.95 9.56
N ILE A 99 -8.80 -5.77 8.75
CA ILE A 99 -9.37 -7.07 9.14
C ILE A 99 -8.29 -8.16 9.24
N THR A 100 -7.10 -7.92 8.71
CA THR A 100 -6.04 -8.94 8.60
C THR A 100 -5.19 -9.12 9.85
N THR A 101 -5.42 -8.33 10.89
CA THR A 101 -4.67 -8.41 12.15
C THR A 101 -5.65 -8.64 13.30
N GLU A 102 -5.46 -9.71 14.07
CA GLU A 102 -6.18 -9.90 15.33
C GLU A 102 -5.79 -8.78 16.30
N GLY A 103 -6.76 -7.93 16.67
CA GLY A 103 -6.59 -6.82 17.61
C GLY A 103 -6.52 -5.44 16.95
N LYS A 104 -6.55 -4.41 17.80
CA LYS A 104 -6.43 -3.01 17.39
C LYS A 104 -4.99 -2.70 17.00
N GLN A 105 -4.75 -2.41 15.73
CA GLN A 105 -3.46 -1.94 15.25
C GLN A 105 -3.46 -0.41 15.24
N MET A 106 -2.50 0.20 15.92
CA MET A 106 -2.26 1.63 15.86
C MET A 106 -1.25 1.96 14.77
N LEU A 107 -1.47 3.07 14.07
CA LEU A 107 -0.54 3.66 13.12
C LEU A 107 -0.05 5.00 13.63
N TYR A 108 1.21 5.30 13.39
CA TYR A 108 1.92 6.46 13.94
C TYR A 108 2.67 7.21 12.83
N MET A 109 2.55 8.55 12.84
CA MET A 109 3.31 9.45 11.98
C MET A 109 4.12 10.42 12.83
N ASP A 110 5.40 10.63 12.48
CA ASP A 110 6.24 11.61 13.16
C ASP A 110 5.75 13.04 12.88
N GLY A 111 5.70 13.87 13.91
CA GLY A 111 5.31 15.26 13.78
C GLY A 111 6.22 16.08 12.85
N ALA A 112 7.50 15.72 12.72
CA ALA A 112 8.40 16.36 11.76
C ALA A 112 8.01 16.05 10.31
N ASP A 113 7.56 14.81 10.03
CA ASP A 113 7.06 14.41 8.72
C ASP A 113 5.69 15.06 8.44
N ALA A 114 4.79 15.07 9.44
CA ALA A 114 3.50 15.73 9.36
C ALA A 114 3.63 17.22 9.04
N ALA A 115 4.58 17.92 9.67
CA ALA A 115 4.81 19.34 9.41
C ALA A 115 5.20 19.65 7.95
N LYS A 116 5.91 18.71 7.28
CA LYS A 116 6.27 18.84 5.86
C LYS A 116 5.09 18.61 4.93
N MET A 117 4.07 17.86 5.37
CA MET A 117 2.87 17.53 4.57
C MET A 117 1.86 18.67 4.50
N LYS A 118 1.91 19.62 5.44
CA LYS A 118 0.94 20.72 5.54
C LYS A 118 0.80 21.50 4.23
N GLY A 119 -0.42 21.49 3.66
CA GLY A 119 -0.75 22.13 2.39
C GLY A 119 -0.11 21.51 1.16
N LYS A 120 0.53 20.34 1.27
CA LYS A 120 1.17 19.62 0.15
C LYS A 120 0.27 18.54 -0.42
N ARG A 121 0.46 18.24 -1.70
CA ARG A 121 -0.23 17.15 -2.40
C ARG A 121 0.44 15.84 -2.06
N ILE A 122 -0.29 14.97 -1.39
CA ILE A 122 0.21 13.70 -0.86
C ILE A 122 -0.38 12.54 -1.66
N LEU A 123 0.50 11.69 -2.19
CA LEU A 123 0.15 10.42 -2.82
C LEU A 123 0.33 9.29 -1.80
N ILE A 124 -0.73 8.56 -1.53
CA ILE A 124 -0.71 7.40 -0.62
C ILE A 124 -0.41 6.15 -1.44
N LEU A 125 0.49 5.31 -0.95
CA LEU A 125 0.93 4.07 -1.61
C LEU A 125 0.77 2.87 -0.68
N ASP A 126 0.39 1.72 -1.25
CA ASP A 126 0.50 0.41 -0.60
C ASP A 126 0.95 -0.64 -1.61
N ASP A 127 1.32 -1.85 -1.16
CA ASP A 127 1.59 -2.98 -2.05
C ASP A 127 0.29 -3.60 -2.56
N VAL A 128 -0.66 -3.86 -1.67
CA VAL A 128 -1.98 -4.42 -1.97
C VAL A 128 -3.06 -3.65 -1.21
N ILE A 129 -4.07 -3.17 -1.92
CA ILE A 129 -5.30 -2.66 -1.30
C ILE A 129 -6.35 -3.78 -1.36
N SER A 130 -6.83 -4.20 -0.19
CA SER A 130 -7.88 -5.19 -0.01
C SER A 130 -9.17 -4.53 0.50
N THR A 131 -9.38 -4.48 1.81
CA THR A 131 -10.55 -3.79 2.38
C THR A 131 -10.42 -2.27 2.38
N GLY A 132 -9.20 -1.76 2.29
CA GLY A 132 -8.88 -0.33 2.31
C GLY A 132 -8.75 0.28 3.71
N GLY A 133 -8.81 -0.53 4.77
CA GLY A 133 -8.66 -0.04 6.15
C GLY A 133 -7.33 0.69 6.39
N SER A 134 -6.21 0.07 6.00
CA SER A 134 -4.89 0.69 6.16
C SER A 134 -4.75 1.98 5.37
N ILE A 135 -5.28 2.03 4.14
CA ILE A 135 -5.26 3.25 3.32
C ILE A 135 -6.09 4.35 3.99
N ALA A 136 -7.28 4.05 4.51
CA ALA A 136 -8.12 5.01 5.19
C ALA A 136 -7.46 5.55 6.49
N ALA A 137 -6.76 4.69 7.22
CA ALA A 137 -6.00 5.10 8.39
C ALA A 137 -4.82 6.04 8.03
N VAL A 138 -4.07 5.73 6.95
CA VAL A 138 -3.01 6.61 6.45
C VAL A 138 -3.58 7.95 5.99
N GLU A 139 -4.71 7.94 5.27
CA GLU A 139 -5.39 9.15 4.83
C GLU A 139 -5.79 10.05 6.01
N ASN A 140 -6.36 9.46 7.06
CA ASN A 140 -6.70 10.20 8.28
C ASN A 140 -5.47 10.90 8.90
N LEU A 141 -4.31 10.21 8.94
CA LEU A 141 -3.06 10.83 9.42
C LEU A 141 -2.59 11.99 8.52
N VAL A 142 -2.72 11.85 7.20
CA VAL A 142 -2.39 12.92 6.24
C VAL A 142 -3.31 14.12 6.42
N GLU A 143 -4.60 13.89 6.65
CA GLU A 143 -5.60 14.95 6.91
C GLU A 143 -5.33 15.66 8.25
N GLN A 144 -5.01 14.92 9.31
CA GLN A 144 -4.56 15.50 10.59
C GLN A 144 -3.32 16.36 10.42
N ALA A 145 -2.41 16.00 9.51
CA ALA A 145 -1.22 16.78 9.15
C ALA A 145 -1.54 17.94 8.21
N GLU A 146 -2.80 18.22 7.91
CA GLU A 146 -3.25 19.24 6.95
C GLU A 146 -2.67 19.04 5.53
N GLY A 147 -2.35 17.80 5.14
CA GLY A 147 -1.96 17.42 3.80
C GLY A 147 -3.19 17.25 2.89
N ILE A 148 -2.98 17.34 1.57
CA ILE A 148 -4.03 17.19 0.56
C ILE A 148 -3.83 15.86 -0.14
N VAL A 149 -4.68 14.86 0.11
CA VAL A 149 -4.60 13.56 -0.57
C VAL A 149 -5.02 13.72 -2.02
N VAL A 150 -4.11 13.44 -2.95
CA VAL A 150 -4.34 13.56 -4.40
C VAL A 150 -4.51 12.22 -5.10
N GLY A 151 -4.19 11.12 -4.44
CA GLY A 151 -4.37 9.77 -4.98
C GLY A 151 -4.03 8.69 -3.96
N ARG A 152 -4.60 7.51 -4.20
CA ARG A 152 -4.37 6.28 -3.45
C ARG A 152 -3.97 5.23 -4.47
N MET A 153 -2.78 4.67 -4.36
CA MET A 153 -2.24 3.76 -5.36
C MET A 153 -1.70 2.48 -4.72
N SER A 154 -1.81 1.39 -5.45
CA SER A 154 -1.20 0.12 -5.08
C SER A 154 -0.72 -0.65 -6.30
N ILE A 155 0.12 -1.65 -6.09
CA ILE A 155 0.47 -2.60 -7.14
C ILE A 155 -0.76 -3.43 -7.49
N LEU A 156 -1.43 -3.98 -6.47
CA LEU A 156 -2.60 -4.85 -6.64
C LEU A 156 -3.82 -4.31 -5.90
N ALA A 157 -5.00 -4.55 -6.48
CA ALA A 157 -6.29 -4.42 -5.82
C ALA A 157 -6.89 -5.81 -5.61
N GLU A 158 -7.09 -6.22 -4.35
CA GLU A 158 -7.55 -7.56 -4.00
C GLU A 158 -9.07 -7.60 -3.80
N GLY A 159 -9.72 -8.58 -4.41
CA GLY A 159 -11.17 -8.80 -4.28
C GLY A 159 -11.97 -7.56 -4.64
N GLY A 160 -12.92 -7.17 -3.78
CA GLY A 160 -13.80 -6.01 -4.01
C GLY A 160 -13.10 -4.65 -4.12
N ALA A 161 -11.84 -4.54 -3.72
CA ALA A 161 -11.07 -3.30 -3.95
C ALA A 161 -10.90 -2.99 -5.44
N ALA A 162 -10.90 -4.01 -6.28
CA ALA A 162 -10.76 -3.85 -7.72
C ALA A 162 -11.96 -3.12 -8.39
N ASP A 163 -13.09 -3.01 -7.72
CA ASP A 163 -14.27 -2.30 -8.20
C ASP A 163 -14.35 -0.84 -7.72
N ARG A 164 -13.39 -0.41 -6.90
CA ARG A 164 -13.31 0.97 -6.41
C ARG A 164 -12.79 1.90 -7.51
N ASN A 165 -13.38 3.10 -7.58
CA ASN A 165 -13.00 4.15 -8.53
C ASN A 165 -12.13 5.26 -7.90
N ASP A 166 -11.85 5.17 -6.60
CA ASP A 166 -11.06 6.14 -5.85
C ASP A 166 -9.60 5.69 -5.61
N ILE A 167 -9.23 4.52 -6.16
CA ILE A 167 -7.87 3.98 -6.10
C ILE A 167 -7.31 3.75 -7.51
N ILE A 168 -5.99 3.80 -7.64
CA ILE A 168 -5.25 3.51 -8.87
C ILE A 168 -4.37 2.28 -8.60
N TYR A 169 -4.50 1.25 -9.41
CA TYR A 169 -3.72 0.02 -9.28
C TYR A 169 -3.27 -0.49 -10.65
N LEU A 170 -2.35 -1.46 -10.64
CA LEU A 170 -1.84 -2.05 -11.88
C LEU A 170 -2.65 -3.27 -12.29
N GLU A 171 -2.95 -4.18 -11.35
CA GLU A 171 -3.62 -5.44 -11.66
C GLU A 171 -4.55 -5.88 -10.52
N LYS A 172 -5.58 -6.64 -10.88
CA LYS A 172 -6.50 -7.27 -9.90
C LYS A 172 -5.87 -8.51 -9.29
N LEU A 173 -6.08 -8.71 -8.01
CA LEU A 173 -5.73 -9.93 -7.30
C LEU A 173 -7.04 -10.61 -6.86
N PRO A 174 -7.41 -11.76 -7.45
CA PRO A 174 -8.63 -12.43 -7.06
C PRO A 174 -8.52 -13.05 -5.66
N LEU A 175 -9.66 -13.21 -5.00
CA LEU A 175 -9.81 -14.14 -3.89
C LEU A 175 -10.06 -15.55 -4.45
N PHE A 176 -9.83 -16.57 -3.63
CA PHE A 176 -9.96 -17.96 -4.05
C PHE A 176 -10.85 -18.74 -3.09
N ASP A 177 -11.58 -19.73 -3.61
CA ASP A 177 -12.29 -20.70 -2.78
C ASP A 177 -11.31 -21.65 -2.08
N GLY A 178 -11.81 -22.48 -1.15
CA GLY A 178 -10.98 -23.46 -0.43
C GLY A 178 -10.34 -24.54 -1.32
N LYS A 179 -10.66 -24.56 -2.63
CA LYS A 179 -10.08 -25.46 -3.64
C LYS A 179 -9.04 -24.75 -4.53
N GLY A 180 -8.86 -23.44 -4.35
CA GLY A 180 -7.93 -22.63 -5.12
C GLY A 180 -8.48 -22.10 -6.45
N ASN A 181 -9.79 -22.10 -6.66
CA ASN A 181 -10.40 -21.48 -7.84
C ASN A 181 -10.66 -20.00 -7.56
N PRO A 182 -10.36 -19.08 -8.51
CA PRO A 182 -10.69 -17.67 -8.36
C PRO A 182 -12.20 -17.45 -8.20
N VAL A 183 -12.62 -16.59 -7.26
CA VAL A 183 -14.05 -16.32 -6.98
C VAL A 183 -14.44 -14.86 -7.15
N SER A 184 -13.48 -13.92 -7.30
CA SER A 184 -13.73 -12.49 -7.53
C SER A 184 -12.48 -11.79 -8.07
#